data_97abff259c47eb43ac7840e07e554262
#
_entry.id   97abff259c47eb43ac7840e07e554262
#
_cell.length_a   1.000
_cell.length_b   1.000
_cell.length_c   1.000
_cell.angle_alpha   90.00
_cell.angle_beta   90.00
_cell.angle_gamma   90.00
#
_symmetry.space_group_name_H-M   'P 1'
#
loop_
_entity.id
_entity.type
_entity.pdbx_description
1 polymer ?
#
loop_
_entity_poly.entity_id
_entity_poly.type
_entity_poly.pdbx_seq_one_letter_code
_entity_poly.pdbx_strand_id
1 'polypeptide(L)' 'MIDAPRPPPFRYAVVRVGPEWRIVGPRRAMGHFATRDLALTAAGNLAREAFLAGHRAEVLLQSESGELTALPLR' A
#
# COMPACT_ATOMS: atom_id res chain seq x y z
N MET A 1 18.24 -22.16 -19.43
CA MET A 1 17.10 -21.27 -19.62
C MET A 1 17.02 -20.27 -18.48
N ILE A 2 16.84 -19.02 -18.80
CA ILE A 2 16.77 -17.96 -17.79
C ILE A 2 15.31 -17.62 -17.55
N ASP A 3 14.87 -17.72 -16.30
CA ASP A 3 13.53 -17.33 -15.92
C ASP A 3 13.43 -15.81 -15.95
N ALA A 4 12.35 -15.30 -16.50
CA ALA A 4 12.09 -13.87 -16.45
C ALA A 4 11.88 -13.47 -14.98
N PRO A 5 12.44 -12.34 -14.55
CA PRO A 5 12.21 -11.88 -13.19
C PRO A 5 10.72 -11.59 -13.02
N ARG A 6 10.19 -11.95 -11.86
CA ARG A 6 8.82 -11.62 -11.53
C ARG A 6 8.70 -10.11 -11.31
N PRO A 7 7.63 -9.49 -11.81
CA PRO A 7 7.42 -8.08 -11.48
C PRO A 7 7.28 -7.89 -9.98
N PRO A 8 7.74 -6.77 -9.45
CA PRO A 8 7.58 -6.50 -8.03
C PRO A 8 6.10 -6.39 -7.67
N PRO A 9 5.72 -6.69 -6.43
CA PRO A 9 4.33 -6.53 -6.02
C PRO A 9 3.92 -5.06 -6.03
N PHE A 10 2.63 -4.82 -6.20
CA PHE A 10 2.07 -3.49 -6.01
C PHE A 10 2.06 -3.21 -4.51
N ARG A 11 2.74 -2.16 -4.11
CA ARG A 11 2.84 -1.76 -2.72
C ARG A 11 2.07 -0.47 -2.49
N TYR A 12 1.20 -0.51 -1.51
CA TYR A 12 0.39 0.64 -1.11
C TYR A 12 0.78 0.98 0.32
N ALA A 13 1.63 1.99 0.47
CA ALA A 13 2.14 2.37 1.78
C ALA A 13 1.26 3.46 2.37
N VAL A 14 0.75 3.20 3.55
CA VAL A 14 -0.03 4.18 4.32
C VAL A 14 0.96 4.98 5.16
N VAL A 15 1.10 6.25 4.84
CA VAL A 15 2.08 7.12 5.49
C VAL A 15 1.40 8.36 6.06
N ARG A 16 1.97 8.85 7.14
CA ARG A 16 1.50 10.09 7.76
C ARG A 16 2.24 11.28 7.18
N VAL A 17 1.49 12.31 6.77
CA VAL A 17 2.05 13.54 6.25
C VAL A 17 1.38 14.69 7.01
N GLY A 18 2.07 15.23 8.00
CA GLY A 18 1.47 16.22 8.90
C GLY A 18 0.28 15.63 9.65
N PRO A 19 -0.86 16.31 9.66
CA PRO A 19 -2.06 15.80 10.34
C PRO A 19 -2.87 14.80 9.51
N GLU A 20 -2.43 14.53 8.29
CA GLU A 20 -3.16 13.68 7.35
C GLU A 20 -2.44 12.38 7.08
N TRP A 21 -3.16 11.45 6.47
CA TRP A 21 -2.62 10.19 6.00
C TRP A 21 -2.74 10.11 4.49
N ARG A 22 -1.74 9.51 3.87
CA ARG A 22 -1.72 9.32 2.42
C ARG A 22 -1.37 7.89 2.09
N ILE A 23 -1.72 7.50 0.86
CA ILE A 23 -1.31 6.21 0.31
C ILE A 23 -0.28 6.48 -0.78
N VAL A 24 0.89 5.87 -0.66
CA VAL A 24 1.91 5.91 -1.69
C VAL A 24 1.82 4.61 -2.46
N GLY A 25 1.29 4.69 -3.67
CA GLY A 25 1.12 3.52 -4.53
C GLY A 25 2.28 3.32 -5.48
N PRO A 26 2.15 2.35 -6.41
CA PRO A 26 3.24 2.01 -7.32
C PRO A 26 3.70 3.15 -8.24
N ARG A 27 2.83 4.07 -8.55
CA ARG A 27 3.12 5.14 -9.50
C ARG A 27 3.03 6.53 -8.93
N ARG A 28 2.27 6.72 -7.85
CA ARG A 28 2.03 8.05 -7.29
C ARG A 28 1.44 7.94 -5.90
N ALA A 29 1.53 9.05 -5.18
CA ALA A 29 0.78 9.20 -3.93
C ALA A 29 -0.68 9.46 -4.28
N MET A 30 -1.59 8.93 -3.50
CA MET A 30 -3.03 9.09 -3.71
C MET A 30 -3.74 9.35 -2.41
N GLY A 31 -4.78 10.17 -2.53
CA GLY A 31 -5.72 10.43 -1.46
C GLY A 31 -5.15 11.25 -0.32
N HIS A 32 -6.09 11.81 0.40
CA HIS A 32 -5.84 12.47 1.67
C HIS A 32 -6.89 11.93 2.62
N PHE A 33 -6.44 11.39 3.75
CA PHE A 33 -7.34 10.74 4.70
C PHE A 33 -7.14 11.38 6.07
N ALA A 34 -8.24 11.65 6.75
CA ALA A 34 -8.18 12.27 8.06
C ALA A 34 -7.67 11.31 9.14
N THR A 35 -7.85 10.01 8.96
CA THR A 35 -7.45 9.01 9.94
C THR A 35 -6.68 7.87 9.28
N ARG A 36 -5.88 7.19 10.11
CA ARG A 36 -5.17 6.00 9.70
C ARG A 36 -6.12 4.92 9.20
N ASP A 37 -7.23 4.71 9.90
CA ASP A 37 -8.18 3.65 9.56
C ASP A 37 -8.83 3.88 8.21
N LEU A 38 -9.17 5.12 7.88
CA LEU A 38 -9.70 5.44 6.55
C LEU A 38 -8.67 5.16 5.47
N ALA A 39 -7.41 5.53 5.70
CA ALA A 39 -6.34 5.26 4.75
C ALA A 39 -6.09 3.76 4.59
N LEU A 40 -6.10 3.00 5.69
CA LEU A 40 -5.92 1.56 5.65
C LEU A 40 -7.03 0.86 4.87
N THR A 41 -8.27 1.29 5.08
CA THR A 41 -9.41 0.73 4.34
C THR A 41 -9.25 0.98 2.84
N ALA A 42 -8.87 2.19 2.47
CA ALA A 42 -8.67 2.54 1.06
C ALA A 42 -7.49 1.76 0.46
N ALA A 43 -6.40 1.63 1.19
CA ALA A 43 -5.23 0.87 0.74
C ALA A 43 -5.57 -0.62 0.56
N GLY A 44 -6.34 -1.17 1.49
CA GLY A 44 -6.80 -2.55 1.39
C GLY A 44 -7.66 -2.80 0.15
N ASN A 45 -8.53 -1.86 -0.17
CA ASN A 45 -9.36 -1.95 -1.38
C ASN A 45 -8.52 -1.88 -2.65
N LEU A 46 -7.53 -0.99 -2.69
CA LEU A 46 -6.61 -0.89 -3.82
C LEU A 46 -5.79 -2.17 -4.01
N ALA A 47 -5.29 -2.73 -2.92
CA ALA A 47 -4.54 -3.97 -2.96
C ALA A 47 -5.41 -5.13 -3.43
N ARG A 48 -6.65 -5.17 -2.98
CA ARG A 48 -7.60 -6.20 -3.39
C ARG A 48 -7.89 -6.11 -4.89
N GLU A 49 -8.09 -4.89 -5.40
CA GLU A 49 -8.31 -4.70 -6.84
C GLU A 49 -7.10 -5.16 -7.65
N ALA A 50 -5.90 -4.84 -7.20
CA ALA A 50 -4.68 -5.28 -7.86
C ALA A 50 -4.57 -6.80 -7.84
N PHE A 51 -4.88 -7.42 -6.71
CA PHE A 51 -4.86 -8.87 -6.58
C PHE A 51 -5.87 -9.53 -7.54
N LEU A 52 -7.08 -8.99 -7.60
CA LEU A 52 -8.12 -9.53 -8.49
C LEU A 52 -7.75 -9.35 -9.97
N ALA A 53 -6.92 -8.37 -10.28
CA ALA A 53 -6.40 -8.16 -11.63
C ALA A 53 -5.17 -9.03 -11.94
N GLY A 54 -4.77 -9.91 -11.03
CA GLY A 54 -3.68 -10.86 -11.26
C GLY A 54 -2.31 -10.39 -10.77
N HIS A 55 -2.26 -9.30 -9.99
CA HIS A 55 -1.01 -8.78 -9.45
C HIS A 55 -0.81 -9.23 -8.01
N ARG A 56 0.45 -9.33 -7.60
CA ARG A 56 0.74 -9.44 -6.18
C ARG A 56 0.59 -8.05 -5.57
N ALA A 57 0.07 -7.98 -4.36
CA ALA A 57 -0.18 -6.70 -3.72
C ALA A 57 0.17 -6.77 -2.23
N GLU A 58 0.67 -5.65 -1.71
CA GLU A 58 1.00 -5.50 -0.30
C GLU A 58 0.50 -4.17 0.20
N VAL A 59 0.05 -4.15 1.44
CA VAL A 59 -0.24 -2.91 2.17
C VAL A 59 0.82 -2.76 3.25
N LEU A 60 1.42 -1.58 3.28
CA LEU A 60 2.45 -1.25 4.27
C LEU A 60 1.90 -0.14 5.16
N LEU A 61 2.22 -0.19 6.43
CA LEU A 61 1.83 0.84 7.38
C LEU A 61 3.06 1.45 8.01
N GLN A 62 3.13 2.78 7.99
CA GLN A 62 4.20 3.50 8.65
C GLN A 62 3.94 3.57 10.16
N SER A 63 4.93 3.16 10.95
CA SER A 63 4.88 3.29 12.40
C SER A 63 5.22 4.71 12.83
N GLU A 64 5.07 4.99 14.12
CA GLU A 64 5.42 6.28 14.68
C GLU A 64 6.91 6.62 14.48
N SER A 65 7.76 5.61 14.43
CA SER A 65 9.18 5.79 14.20
C SER A 65 9.54 5.95 12.72
N GLY A 66 8.55 5.87 11.82
CA GLY A 66 8.77 6.03 10.39
C GLY A 66 9.02 4.73 9.64
N GLU A 67 9.06 3.60 10.31
CA GLU A 67 9.27 2.32 9.67
C GLU A 67 8.03 1.83 8.95
N LEU A 68 8.22 1.23 7.78
CA LEU A 68 7.14 0.61 7.03
C LEU A 68 7.09 -0.88 7.32
N THR A 69 5.92 -1.36 7.70
CA THR A 69 5.70 -2.77 8.00
C THR A 69 4.58 -3.30 7.12
N ALA A 70 4.85 -4.42 6.46
CA ALA A 70 3.85 -5.07 5.63
C ALA A 70 2.74 -5.66 6.50
N LEU A 71 1.49 -5.44 6.11
CA LEU A 71 0.33 -5.99 6.79
C LEU A 71 -0.16 -7.21 6.03
N PRO A 72 -0.64 -8.26 6.73
CA PRO A 72 -1.21 -9.40 6.05
C PRO A 72 -2.49 -8.99 5.30
N LEU A 73 -2.61 -9.46 4.07
CA LEU A 73 -3.80 -9.29 3.26
C LEU A 73 -4.63 -10.57 3.34
N ARG A 74 -5.91 -10.42 3.57
CA ARG A 74 -6.84 -11.54 3.61
C ARG A 74 -8.13 -11.21 2.89
#